data_2905dbecf5d18bb4d69dfdbba6895be5
#
_entry.id   2905dbecf5d18bb4d69dfdbba6895be5
#
_cell.length_a   1.000
_cell.length_b   1.000
_cell.length_c   1.000
_cell.angle_alpha   90.00
_cell.angle_beta   90.00
_cell.angle_gamma   90.00
#
_symmetry.space_group_name_H-M   'P 1'
#
loop_
_entity.id
_entity.type
_entity.pdbx_description
1 polymer ?
#
loop_
_entity_poly.entity_id
_entity_poly.type
_entity_poly.pdbx_seq_one_letter_code
_entity_poly.pdbx_strand_id
1 'polypeptide(L)'
;ASITDADLCDAIKDVMAGQAVDLGGGVYKKRLNKNQHRSVILPKGGEYWIYEYMFAKNDRDNIDDAELEMFRLLAKGYQGLRKSQLTKLIEEKHLLEICHDDEKEI
;
A
#
# COMPACT_ATOMS: atom_id res chain seq x y z
N ALA A 1 11.84 -5.93 -15.55
CA ALA A 1 10.76 -6.86 -15.28
C ALA A 1 9.59 -6.18 -14.58
N SER A 2 8.41 -6.61 -14.89
CA SER A 2 7.21 -6.03 -14.30
C SER A 2 6.97 -6.58 -12.90
N ILE A 3 6.32 -5.77 -12.09
CA ILE A 3 5.90 -6.21 -10.76
C ILE A 3 4.51 -6.82 -10.90
N THR A 4 4.35 -8.04 -10.40
CA THR A 4 3.08 -8.75 -10.48
C THR A 4 2.31 -8.58 -9.18
N ASP A 5 1.02 -8.95 -9.21
CA ASP A 5 0.20 -8.95 -7.99
C ASP A 5 0.79 -9.88 -6.94
N ALA A 6 1.34 -11.02 -7.37
CA ALA A 6 1.98 -11.95 -6.44
C ALA A 6 3.18 -11.30 -5.74
N ASP A 7 3.96 -10.51 -6.49
CA ASP A 7 5.10 -9.79 -5.90
C ASP A 7 4.62 -8.81 -4.84
N LEU A 8 3.54 -8.10 -5.12
CA LEU A 8 2.98 -7.14 -4.18
C LEU A 8 2.44 -7.84 -2.93
N CYS A 9 1.81 -8.99 -3.11
CA CYS A 9 1.28 -9.74 -1.98
C CYS A 9 2.39 -10.29 -1.10
N ASP A 10 3.48 -10.74 -1.71
CA ASP A 10 4.63 -11.20 -0.94
C ASP A 10 5.26 -10.05 -0.16
N ALA A 11 5.36 -8.88 -0.78
CA ALA A 11 5.94 -7.71 -0.13
C ALA A 11 5.12 -7.27 1.08
N ILE A 12 3.80 -7.40 1.02
CA ILE A 12 2.94 -7.04 2.14
C ILE A 12 3.23 -7.89 3.36
N LYS A 13 3.60 -9.14 3.18
CA LYS A 13 3.96 -9.99 4.31
C LYS A 13 5.18 -9.43 5.03
N ASP A 14 6.14 -8.90 4.28
CA ASP A 14 7.29 -8.26 4.88
C ASP A 14 6.89 -6.99 5.64
N VAL A 15 5.97 -6.22 5.08
CA VAL A 15 5.48 -5.00 5.73
C VAL A 15 4.79 -5.36 7.04
N MET A 16 3.98 -6.41 7.04
CA MET A 16 3.31 -6.87 8.24
C MET A 16 4.28 -7.33 9.31
N ALA A 17 5.45 -7.79 8.89
CA ALA A 17 6.52 -8.20 9.80
C ALA A 17 7.40 -7.03 10.23
N GLY A 18 7.06 -5.80 9.85
CA GLY A 18 7.81 -4.62 10.23
C GLY A 18 8.93 -4.24 9.28
N GLN A 19 9.01 -4.87 8.13
CA GLN A 19 10.09 -4.62 7.18
C GLN A 19 9.70 -3.54 6.17
N ALA A 20 9.37 -2.37 6.66
CA ALA A 20 9.07 -1.21 5.85
C ALA A 20 9.51 0.04 6.60
N VAL A 21 9.77 1.11 5.87
CA VAL A 21 10.17 2.37 6.48
C VAL A 21 8.92 3.15 6.86
N ASP A 22 8.79 3.46 8.15
CA ASP A 22 7.67 4.26 8.65
C ASP A 22 8.01 5.73 8.45
N LEU A 23 7.23 6.39 7.60
CA LEU A 23 7.43 7.82 7.31
C LEU A 23 6.58 8.71 8.21
N GLY A 24 5.82 8.10 9.13
CA GLY A 24 4.95 8.85 10.03
C GLY A 24 3.59 9.12 9.42
N GLY A 25 2.60 9.34 10.29
CA GLY A 25 1.26 9.68 9.86
C GLY A 25 0.53 8.57 9.12
N GLY A 26 0.95 7.32 9.29
CA GLY A 26 0.33 6.20 8.61
C GLY A 26 0.83 5.96 7.21
N VAL A 27 2.01 6.48 6.86
CA VAL A 27 2.59 6.30 5.54
C VAL A 27 3.84 5.45 5.66
N TYR A 28 3.90 4.39 4.86
CA TYR A 28 5.03 3.47 4.84
C TYR A 28 5.64 3.41 3.45
N LYS A 29 6.94 3.18 3.40
CA LYS A 29 7.66 3.01 2.15
C LYS A 29 8.27 1.62 2.12
N LYS A 30 8.07 0.90 1.02
CA LYS A 30 8.59 -0.45 0.86
C LYS A 30 9.34 -0.55 -0.46
N ARG A 31 10.53 -1.12 -0.42
CA ARG A 31 11.30 -1.39 -1.63
C ARG A 31 10.80 -2.66 -2.29
N LEU A 32 10.76 -2.64 -3.60
CA LEU A 32 10.26 -3.75 -4.39
C LEU A 32 11.22 -4.08 -5.50
N ASN A 33 11.05 -5.26 -6.07
CA ASN A 33 11.76 -5.68 -7.27
C ASN A 33 13.28 -5.51 -7.14
N LYS A 34 13.85 -6.17 -6.15
CA LYS A 34 15.29 -6.11 -5.86
C LYS A 34 15.78 -4.68 -5.74
N ASN A 35 14.99 -3.85 -5.08
CA ASN A 35 15.38 -2.47 -4.80
C ASN A 35 15.26 -1.51 -5.97
N GLN A 36 14.69 -1.97 -7.10
CA GLN A 36 14.54 -1.12 -8.28
C GLN A 36 13.28 -0.25 -8.23
N HIS A 37 12.34 -0.59 -7.38
CA HIS A 37 11.10 0.15 -7.24
C HIS A 37 10.83 0.51 -5.79
N ARG A 38 10.04 1.56 -5.61
CA ARG A 38 9.58 2.00 -4.29
C ARG A 38 8.07 2.06 -4.31
N SER A 39 7.45 1.68 -3.22
CA SER A 39 6.00 1.78 -3.08
C SER A 39 5.66 2.58 -1.85
N VAL A 40 4.52 3.28 -1.92
CA VAL A 40 3.95 3.99 -0.79
C VAL A 40 2.72 3.20 -0.36
N ILE A 41 2.69 2.79 0.90
CA ILE A 41 1.67 1.91 1.43
C ILE A 41 0.97 2.58 2.60
N LEU A 42 -0.34 2.50 2.62
CA LEU A 42 -1.16 3.09 3.68
C LEU A 42 -1.94 1.97 4.37
N PRO A 43 -1.85 1.86 5.70
CA PRO A 43 -2.63 0.86 6.42
C PRO A 43 -4.06 1.32 6.65
N LYS A 44 -4.97 0.36 6.70
CA LYS A 44 -6.36 0.62 7.00
C LYS A 44 -6.74 -0.17 8.25
N GLY A 45 -6.63 0.48 9.42
CA GLY A 45 -7.11 -0.10 10.66
C GLY A 45 -6.52 -1.44 11.06
N GLY A 46 -5.35 -1.78 10.57
CA GLY A 46 -4.71 -3.04 10.88
C GLY A 46 -5.23 -4.25 10.11
N GLU A 47 -6.25 -4.07 9.30
CA GLU A 47 -6.86 -5.16 8.55
C GLU A 47 -6.38 -5.20 7.10
N TYR A 48 -6.14 -4.04 6.51
CA TYR A 48 -5.81 -3.93 5.10
C TYR A 48 -4.60 -3.05 4.88
N TRP A 49 -3.91 -3.29 3.78
CA TRP A 49 -2.80 -2.47 3.34
C TRP A 49 -3.10 -2.01 1.93
N ILE A 50 -2.91 -0.72 1.66
CA ILE A 50 -3.27 -0.14 0.38
C ILE A 50 -2.01 0.38 -0.28
N TYR A 51 -1.70 -0.15 -1.47
CA TYR A 51 -0.64 0.40 -2.30
C TYR A 51 -1.18 1.64 -3.00
N GLU A 52 -0.73 2.79 -2.55
CA GLU A 52 -1.24 4.05 -3.08
C GLU A 52 -0.43 4.54 -4.26
N TYR A 53 0.86 4.28 -4.27
CA TYR A 53 1.75 4.83 -5.28
C TYR A 53 2.98 3.95 -5.44
N MET A 54 3.52 3.91 -6.64
CA MET A 54 4.72 3.13 -6.93
C MET A 54 5.54 3.86 -7.98
N PHE A 55 6.85 3.87 -7.80
CA PHE A 55 7.73 4.52 -8.76
C PHE A 55 9.04 3.77 -8.88
N ALA A 56 9.68 3.90 -10.05
CA ALA A 56 10.97 3.30 -10.29
C ALA A 56 12.06 4.19 -9.69
N LYS A 57 13.06 3.56 -9.08
CA LYS A 57 14.17 4.29 -8.48
C LYS A 57 14.89 5.15 -9.51
N ASN A 58 14.97 4.69 -10.76
CA ASN A 58 15.63 5.43 -11.82
C ASN A 58 14.89 6.69 -12.23
N ASP A 59 13.58 6.72 -12.02
CA ASP A 59 12.78 7.89 -12.37
C ASP A 59 12.83 8.94 -11.30
N ARG A 60 12.89 8.51 -10.04
CA ARG A 60 12.99 9.42 -8.90
C ARG A 60 13.42 8.62 -7.68
N ASP A 61 14.14 9.28 -6.78
CA ASP A 61 14.67 8.62 -5.59
C ASP A 61 13.64 8.45 -4.48
N ASN A 62 12.73 9.43 -4.36
CA ASN A 62 11.83 9.44 -3.22
C ASN A 62 10.66 10.37 -3.50
N ILE A 63 9.65 10.32 -2.64
CA ILE A 63 8.55 11.28 -2.69
C ILE A 63 9.01 12.57 -2.00
N ASP A 64 8.42 13.69 -2.41
CA ASP A 64 8.76 14.96 -1.78
C ASP A 64 7.83 15.22 -0.57
N ASP A 65 8.12 16.31 0.14
CA ASP A 65 7.38 16.63 1.37
C ASP A 65 5.90 16.89 1.10
N ALA A 66 5.59 17.55 0.00
CA ALA A 66 4.19 17.84 -0.34
C ALA A 66 3.43 16.56 -0.64
N GLU A 67 4.06 15.64 -1.36
CA GLU A 67 3.46 14.34 -1.62
C GLU A 67 3.26 13.55 -0.32
N LEU A 68 4.25 13.59 0.56
CA LEU A 68 4.14 12.89 1.83
C LEU A 68 2.96 13.39 2.65
N GLU A 69 2.77 14.71 2.69
CA GLU A 69 1.63 15.27 3.40
C GLU A 69 0.31 14.84 2.78
N MET A 70 0.26 14.78 1.45
CA MET A 70 -0.94 14.30 0.76
C MET A 70 -1.24 12.85 1.13
N PHE A 71 -0.20 12.01 1.16
CA PHE A 71 -0.38 10.60 1.52
C PHE A 71 -0.81 10.45 2.98
N ARG A 72 -0.34 11.31 3.86
CA ARG A 72 -0.79 11.30 5.25
C ARG A 72 -2.26 11.63 5.36
N LEU A 73 -2.75 12.56 4.56
CA LEU A 73 -4.18 12.88 4.52
C LEU A 73 -4.99 11.70 4.00
N LEU A 74 -4.49 11.04 2.97
CA LEU A 74 -5.15 9.85 2.44
C LEU A 74 -5.18 8.73 3.46
N ALA A 75 -4.08 8.51 4.17
CA ALA A 75 -4.02 7.48 5.20
C ALA A 75 -5.06 7.74 6.29
N LYS A 76 -5.20 8.99 6.69
CA LYS A 76 -6.18 9.37 7.68
C LYS A 76 -7.60 9.10 7.18
N GLY A 77 -7.85 9.41 5.92
CA GLY A 77 -9.14 9.14 5.30
C GLY A 77 -9.47 7.67 5.25
N TYR A 78 -8.50 6.84 4.86
CA TYR A 78 -8.71 5.40 4.81
C TYR A 78 -8.95 4.81 6.18
N GLN A 79 -8.27 5.31 7.20
CA GLN A 79 -8.47 4.81 8.56
C GLN A 79 -9.87 5.06 9.07
N GLY A 80 -10.53 6.11 8.59
CA GLY A 80 -11.89 6.42 8.96
C GLY A 80 -12.95 5.65 8.19
N LEU A 81 -12.57 4.88 7.19
CA LEU A 81 -13.53 4.14 6.40
C LEU A 81 -14.07 2.93 7.14
N ARG A 82 -15.36 2.70 7.00
CA ARG A 82 -15.98 1.48 7.50
C ARG A 82 -15.74 0.38 6.49
N LYS A 83 -15.89 -0.87 6.95
CA LYS A 83 -15.71 -2.02 6.06
C LYS A 83 -16.65 -1.97 4.86
N SER A 84 -17.90 -1.54 5.09
CA SER A 84 -18.86 -1.43 4.00
C SER A 84 -18.46 -0.39 2.97
N GLN A 85 -17.86 0.70 3.42
CA GLN A 85 -17.38 1.75 2.53
C GLN A 85 -16.20 1.26 1.70
N LEU A 86 -15.30 0.52 2.32
CA LEU A 86 -14.17 -0.06 1.62
C LEU A 86 -14.64 -1.07 0.57
N THR A 87 -15.61 -1.91 0.93
CA THR A 87 -16.18 -2.87 -0.01
C THR A 87 -16.78 -2.16 -1.21
N LYS A 88 -17.46 -1.05 -0.98
CA LYS A 88 -18.04 -0.29 -2.06
C LYS A 88 -17.00 0.28 -3.00
N LEU A 89 -15.88 0.75 -2.45
CA LEU A 89 -14.79 1.25 -3.28
C LEU A 89 -14.22 0.14 -4.18
N ILE A 90 -14.15 -1.06 -3.66
CA ILE A 90 -13.69 -2.21 -4.43
C ILE A 90 -14.70 -2.56 -5.52
N GLU A 91 -15.99 -2.58 -5.17
CA GLU A 91 -17.04 -2.89 -6.13
C GLU A 91 -17.10 -1.89 -7.26
N GLU A 92 -16.85 -0.61 -6.96
CA GLU A 92 -16.87 0.45 -7.95
C GLU A 92 -15.52 0.60 -8.65
N LYS A 93 -14.59 -0.26 -8.34
CA LYS A 93 -13.26 -0.32 -8.96
C LYS A 93 -12.39 0.91 -8.71
N HIS A 94 -12.66 1.63 -7.65
CA HIS A 94 -11.77 2.68 -7.17
C HIS A 94 -10.56 2.08 -6.47
N LEU A 95 -10.73 0.88 -5.92
CA LEU A 95 -9.65 0.07 -5.37
C LEU A 95 -9.74 -1.32 -5.95
N LEU A 96 -8.61 -1.96 -6.15
CA LEU A 96 -8.56 -3.34 -6.62
C LEU A 96 -7.95 -4.21 -5.55
N GLU A 97 -8.61 -5.29 -5.23
CA GLU A 97 -8.10 -6.25 -4.26
C GLU A 97 -7.16 -7.21 -4.97
N ILE A 98 -5.91 -7.28 -4.51
CA ILE A 98 -4.91 -8.12 -5.15
C ILE A 98 -4.41 -9.25 -4.29
N CYS A 99 -4.55 -9.14 -2.97
CA CYS A 99 -4.15 -10.20 -2.06
C CYS A 99 -5.39 -10.71 -1.36
N HIS A 100 -5.98 -11.73 -1.95
CA HIS A 100 -7.18 -12.31 -1.38
C HIS A 100 -6.76 -13.23 -0.25
N ASP A 101 -7.47 -13.15 0.84
CA ASP A 101 -7.25 -14.05 1.96
C ASP A 101 -8.06 -15.31 1.79
N ASP A 102 -8.17 -15.75 0.59
CA ASP A 102 -9.03 -16.85 0.25
C ASP A 102 -8.61 -18.12 0.89
N GLU A 103 -7.33 -18.24 1.11
CA GLU A 103 -6.82 -19.38 1.80
C GLU A 103 -7.47 -19.52 3.15
N LYS A 104 -8.03 -18.44 3.66
CA LYS A 104 -8.70 -18.51 4.93
C LYS A 104 -10.08 -19.05 4.83
N GLU A 105 -10.75 -18.67 3.78
CA GLU A 105 -12.11 -19.06 3.65
C GLU A 105 -12.24 -20.38 2.97
N ILE A 106 -11.20 -20.89 2.58
CA ILE A 106 -11.23 -22.16 1.89
C ILE A 106 -11.54 -23.31 2.82
#